data_a8c49e97677203dce36232a4d8770224
#
_entry.id   a8c49e97677203dce36232a4d8770224
#
_cell.length_a   1.000
_cell.length_b   1.000
_cell.length_c   1.000
_cell.angle_alpha   90.00
_cell.angle_beta   90.00
_cell.angle_gamma   90.00
#
_symmetry.space_group_name_H-M   'P 1'
#
loop_
_entity.id
_entity.type
_entity.pdbx_description
1 polymer ?
#
loop_
_entity_poly.entity_id
_entity_poly.type
_entity_poly.pdbx_seq_one_letter_code
_entity_poly.pdbx_strand_id
1 'polypeptide(L)'
;MLIVGVGLVLLSFTYHSSTAFIAWMLLMGCSSIAYGLHRYIIYAQIHQAESRWHCDGTRIAFVPPWLCETGKILVNSMMTLSSLLSLCLAVLSGLNEPGDTKAFWLSLLTTAFCAFAWASTPLYRPGSPVFEASPHGIHLRTAGLRRTFVSWDSSPTFKTYGTIRGVPHVTLATSSETIYFSIGGIPLGCEQLHKLLVFYRDHPELRDELTQQRGLERVRELMYASLNEVEAGLAREHTQSANRPDPSPLPLRQRPSRSPAPAE
;
A
#
# COMPACT_ATOMS: atom_id res chain seq x y z
N MET A 1 -5.33 19.89 -1.23
CA MET A 1 -6.76 19.50 -1.21
C MET A 1 -7.50 19.98 0.02
N LEU A 2 -6.98 19.78 1.23
CA LEU A 2 -7.67 20.21 2.47
C LEU A 2 -7.90 21.72 2.51
N ILE A 3 -6.91 22.54 2.21
CA ILE A 3 -7.01 24.01 2.14
C ILE A 3 -8.01 24.44 1.07
N VAL A 4 -7.99 23.81 -0.11
CA VAL A 4 -8.93 24.09 -1.19
C VAL A 4 -10.37 23.76 -0.76
N GLY A 5 -10.58 22.64 -0.08
CA GLY A 5 -11.89 22.25 0.43
C GLY A 5 -12.44 23.23 1.45
N VAL A 6 -11.62 23.63 2.42
CA VAL A 6 -12.01 24.66 3.40
C VAL A 6 -12.32 25.99 2.73
N GLY A 7 -11.50 26.40 1.76
CA GLY A 7 -11.74 27.62 0.97
C GLY A 7 -13.08 27.60 0.23
N LEU A 8 -13.43 26.48 -0.42
CA LEU A 8 -14.70 26.33 -1.11
C LEU A 8 -15.90 26.42 -0.14
N VAL A 9 -15.80 25.78 1.02
CA VAL A 9 -16.85 25.86 2.05
C VAL A 9 -17.01 27.29 2.56
N LEU A 10 -15.94 27.99 2.87
CA LEU A 10 -16.01 29.38 3.31
C LEU A 10 -16.56 30.31 2.23
N LEU A 11 -16.13 30.16 0.99
CA LEU A 11 -16.64 30.95 -0.13
C LEU A 11 -18.13 30.73 -0.37
N SER A 12 -18.68 29.54 -0.09
CA SER A 12 -20.11 29.27 -0.25
C SER A 12 -21.00 30.14 0.64
N PHE A 13 -20.49 30.56 1.80
CA PHE A 13 -21.23 31.46 2.72
C PHE A 13 -21.16 32.94 2.35
N THR A 14 -20.15 33.32 1.56
CA THR A 14 -19.92 34.73 1.19
C THR A 14 -20.42 35.04 -0.20
N TYR A 15 -20.66 34.03 -1.04
CA TYR A 15 -21.01 34.22 -2.43
C TYR A 15 -22.52 34.18 -2.62
N HIS A 16 -23.08 35.33 -3.00
CA HIS A 16 -24.53 35.46 -3.33
C HIS A 16 -24.77 34.96 -4.76
N SER A 17 -25.03 33.68 -4.91
CA SER A 17 -25.26 33.01 -6.19
C SER A 17 -26.49 32.10 -6.10
N SER A 18 -26.78 31.40 -7.20
CA SER A 18 -27.85 30.41 -7.23
C SER A 18 -27.64 29.29 -6.19
N THR A 19 -28.75 28.73 -5.71
CA THR A 19 -28.73 27.61 -4.75
C THR A 19 -27.91 26.40 -5.27
N ALA A 20 -28.00 26.14 -6.58
CA ALA A 20 -27.26 25.06 -7.22
C ALA A 20 -25.73 25.25 -7.14
N PHE A 21 -25.27 26.50 -7.35
CA PHE A 21 -23.84 26.82 -7.27
C PHE A 21 -23.31 26.73 -5.83
N ILE A 22 -24.07 27.25 -4.86
CA ILE A 22 -23.72 27.14 -3.45
C ILE A 22 -23.64 25.68 -3.02
N ALA A 23 -24.64 24.87 -3.39
CA ALA A 23 -24.64 23.43 -3.12
C ALA A 23 -23.42 22.73 -3.73
N TRP A 24 -23.05 23.05 -4.97
CA TRP A 24 -21.86 22.53 -5.62
C TRP A 24 -20.58 22.86 -4.83
N MET A 25 -20.41 24.12 -4.43
CA MET A 25 -19.24 24.54 -3.64
C MET A 25 -19.14 23.81 -2.31
N LEU A 26 -20.26 23.69 -1.57
CA LEU A 26 -20.31 22.98 -0.29
C LEU A 26 -19.96 21.51 -0.45
N LEU A 27 -20.61 20.81 -1.37
CA LEU A 27 -20.42 19.38 -1.58
C LEU A 27 -19.02 19.06 -2.07
N MET A 28 -18.47 19.85 -2.99
CA MET A 28 -17.10 19.71 -3.47
C MET A 28 -16.09 20.05 -2.40
N GLY A 29 -16.35 21.08 -1.59
CA GLY A 29 -15.51 21.45 -0.46
C GLY A 29 -15.42 20.35 0.57
N CYS A 30 -16.55 19.79 1.01
CA CYS A 30 -16.61 18.67 1.95
C CYS A 30 -15.89 17.43 1.41
N SER A 31 -16.12 17.08 0.14
CA SER A 31 -15.46 15.95 -0.51
C SER A 31 -13.95 16.14 -0.60
N SER A 32 -13.47 17.35 -0.88
CA SER A 32 -12.05 17.70 -0.94
C SER A 32 -11.38 17.62 0.44
N ILE A 33 -12.08 18.04 1.51
CA ILE A 33 -11.62 17.87 2.90
C ILE A 33 -11.51 16.40 3.24
N ALA A 34 -12.53 15.60 2.93
CA ALA A 34 -12.53 14.16 3.17
C ALA A 34 -11.37 13.46 2.44
N TYR A 35 -11.11 13.84 1.19
CA TYR A 35 -9.96 13.35 0.43
C TYR A 35 -8.62 13.73 1.09
N GLY A 36 -8.47 14.98 1.47
CA GLY A 36 -7.25 15.46 2.15
C GLY A 36 -6.98 14.74 3.46
N LEU A 37 -8.02 14.55 4.26
CA LEU A 37 -7.94 13.81 5.53
C LEU A 37 -7.59 12.34 5.30
N HIS A 38 -8.22 11.69 4.33
CA HIS A 38 -7.91 10.30 3.97
C HIS A 38 -6.43 10.15 3.55
N ARG A 39 -5.90 11.07 2.71
CA ARG A 39 -4.49 11.08 2.32
C ARG A 39 -3.55 11.28 3.51
N TYR A 40 -3.92 12.17 4.43
CA TYR A 40 -3.15 12.39 5.64
C TYR A 40 -3.10 11.14 6.54
N ILE A 41 -4.23 10.46 6.72
CA ILE A 41 -4.29 9.21 7.49
C ILE A 41 -3.37 8.13 6.88
N ILE A 42 -3.39 7.96 5.54
CA ILE A 42 -2.50 7.01 4.87
C ILE A 42 -1.04 7.38 5.12
N TYR A 43 -0.70 8.66 4.97
CA TYR A 43 0.68 9.13 5.17
C TYR A 43 1.16 8.90 6.61
N ALA A 44 0.31 9.21 7.60
CA ALA A 44 0.62 8.97 9.01
C ALA A 44 0.85 7.48 9.33
N GLN A 45 0.22 6.57 8.59
CA GLN A 45 0.38 5.12 8.78
C GLN A 45 1.66 4.54 8.16
N ILE A 46 2.42 5.31 7.37
CA ILE A 46 3.71 4.82 6.80
C ILE A 46 4.68 4.44 7.92
N HIS A 47 4.69 5.18 9.02
CA HIS A 47 5.52 4.87 10.19
C HIS A 47 5.13 3.56 10.92
N GLN A 48 3.96 3.02 10.62
CA GLN A 48 3.46 1.76 11.17
C GLN A 48 3.50 0.62 10.14
N ALA A 49 4.21 0.80 9.03
CA ALA A 49 4.28 -0.17 7.93
C ALA A 49 4.79 -1.54 8.39
N GLU A 50 5.67 -1.59 9.40
CA GLU A 50 6.21 -2.82 9.97
C GLU A 50 5.14 -3.79 10.48
N SER A 51 4.10 -3.25 11.14
CA SER A 51 3.00 -4.06 11.70
C SER A 51 2.10 -4.68 10.62
N ARG A 52 2.25 -4.26 9.38
CA ARG A 52 1.43 -4.69 8.23
C ARG A 52 2.03 -5.86 7.46
N TRP A 53 3.23 -6.28 7.85
CA TRP A 53 3.87 -7.45 7.29
C TRP A 53 3.45 -8.70 8.05
N HIS A 54 3.07 -9.72 7.31
CA HIS A 54 2.61 -11.01 7.82
C HIS A 54 3.35 -12.14 7.12
N CYS A 55 3.67 -13.20 7.86
CA CYS A 55 4.21 -14.43 7.31
C CYS A 55 3.11 -15.51 7.34
N ASP A 56 2.85 -16.16 6.21
CA ASP A 56 1.88 -17.26 6.11
C ASP A 56 2.55 -18.65 6.05
N GLY A 57 3.87 -18.72 6.27
CA GLY A 57 4.66 -19.96 6.21
C GLY A 57 5.16 -20.31 4.79
N THR A 58 4.70 -19.61 3.76
CA THR A 58 5.14 -19.77 2.36
C THR A 58 5.75 -18.51 1.78
N ARG A 59 5.42 -17.37 2.35
CA ARG A 59 5.83 -16.03 1.90
C ARG A 59 5.60 -15.00 2.99
N ILE A 60 6.18 -13.84 2.79
CA ILE A 60 5.91 -12.64 3.58
C ILE A 60 5.08 -11.69 2.72
N ALA A 61 4.00 -11.19 3.29
CA ALA A 61 3.02 -10.38 2.59
C ALA A 61 2.77 -9.05 3.30
N PHE A 62 2.71 -7.97 2.54
CA PHE A 62 2.28 -6.65 3.00
C PHE A 62 0.79 -6.49 2.75
N VAL A 63 0.03 -6.36 3.84
CA VAL A 63 -1.42 -6.17 3.81
C VAL A 63 -1.76 -4.76 4.27
N PRO A 64 -2.18 -3.86 3.38
CA PRO A 64 -2.57 -2.51 3.77
C PRO A 64 -3.81 -2.54 4.66
N PRO A 65 -3.98 -1.54 5.55
CA PRO A 65 -5.19 -1.39 6.35
C PRO A 65 -6.42 -1.34 5.45
N TRP A 66 -7.50 -1.98 5.88
CA TRP A 66 -8.78 -1.95 5.16
C TRP A 66 -9.28 -0.51 4.90
N LEU A 67 -8.97 0.40 5.82
CA LEU A 67 -9.32 1.82 5.73
C LEU A 67 -8.68 2.52 4.51
N CYS A 68 -7.51 2.08 4.05
CA CYS A 68 -6.86 2.65 2.87
C CYS A 68 -7.69 2.42 1.60
N GLU A 69 -8.25 1.23 1.45
CA GLU A 69 -9.04 0.88 0.25
C GLU A 69 -10.50 1.32 0.37
N THR A 70 -11.14 1.04 1.50
CA THR A 70 -12.52 1.49 1.73
C THR A 70 -12.62 3.01 1.75
N GLY A 71 -11.61 3.70 2.30
CA GLY A 71 -11.54 5.15 2.27
C GLY A 71 -11.43 5.70 0.86
N LYS A 72 -10.65 5.11 -0.05
CA LYS A 72 -10.60 5.50 -1.46
C LYS A 72 -11.98 5.37 -2.12
N ILE A 73 -12.62 4.21 -1.94
CA ILE A 73 -13.96 3.96 -2.49
C ILE A 73 -14.94 4.99 -1.95
N LEU A 74 -14.96 5.19 -0.64
CA LEU A 74 -15.88 6.13 0.01
C LEU A 74 -15.68 7.56 -0.53
N VAL A 75 -14.44 8.05 -0.55
CA VAL A 75 -14.14 9.42 -1.00
C VAL A 75 -14.48 9.60 -2.47
N ASN A 76 -14.10 8.67 -3.34
CA ASN A 76 -14.46 8.73 -4.75
C ASN A 76 -15.97 8.68 -4.96
N SER A 77 -16.68 7.84 -4.20
CA SER A 77 -18.15 7.79 -4.26
C SER A 77 -18.79 9.10 -3.78
N MET A 78 -18.28 9.70 -2.71
CA MET A 78 -18.76 11.01 -2.23
C MET A 78 -18.55 12.09 -3.27
N MET A 79 -17.37 12.16 -3.90
CA MET A 79 -17.10 13.14 -4.97
C MET A 79 -18.03 12.96 -6.16
N THR A 80 -18.24 11.71 -6.59
CA THR A 80 -19.12 11.39 -7.72
C THR A 80 -20.56 11.74 -7.39
N LEU A 81 -21.05 11.32 -6.23
CA LEU A 81 -22.42 11.62 -5.79
C LEU A 81 -22.65 13.15 -5.67
N SER A 82 -21.67 13.86 -5.11
CA SER A 82 -21.73 15.32 -4.97
C SER A 82 -21.83 16.01 -6.34
N SER A 83 -21.04 15.57 -7.31
CA SER A 83 -21.06 16.18 -8.65
C SER A 83 -22.37 15.85 -9.40
N LEU A 84 -22.89 14.63 -9.28
CA LEU A 84 -24.14 14.24 -9.88
C LEU A 84 -25.33 14.99 -9.25
N LEU A 85 -25.37 15.11 -7.93
CA LEU A 85 -26.41 15.85 -7.22
C LEU A 85 -26.42 17.33 -7.64
N SER A 86 -25.23 17.95 -7.72
CA SER A 86 -25.12 19.34 -8.18
C SER A 86 -25.55 19.50 -9.63
N LEU A 87 -25.24 18.53 -10.49
CA LEU A 87 -25.69 18.52 -11.89
C LEU A 87 -27.22 18.43 -11.97
N CYS A 88 -27.82 17.53 -11.19
CA CYS A 88 -29.30 17.43 -11.12
C CYS A 88 -29.94 18.71 -10.64
N LEU A 89 -29.40 19.34 -9.58
CA LEU A 89 -29.93 20.62 -9.09
C LEU A 89 -29.83 21.72 -10.14
N ALA A 90 -28.73 21.83 -10.86
CA ALA A 90 -28.56 22.83 -11.93
C ALA A 90 -29.54 22.61 -13.10
N VAL A 91 -29.84 21.37 -13.46
CA VAL A 91 -30.82 21.02 -14.48
C VAL A 91 -32.24 21.33 -14.01
N LEU A 92 -32.58 21.00 -12.76
CA LEU A 92 -33.90 21.22 -12.19
C LEU A 92 -34.21 22.71 -12.00
N SER A 93 -33.20 23.55 -11.75
CA SER A 93 -33.38 25.01 -11.71
C SER A 93 -33.68 25.64 -13.07
N GLY A 94 -33.58 24.86 -14.15
CA GLY A 94 -33.91 25.31 -15.51
C GLY A 94 -32.86 26.20 -16.15
N LEU A 95 -31.66 26.30 -15.56
CA LEU A 95 -30.53 27.13 -16.02
C LEU A 95 -30.92 28.63 -16.19
N ASN A 96 -31.91 29.09 -15.40
CA ASN A 96 -32.48 30.41 -15.55
C ASN A 96 -31.56 31.54 -15.06
N GLU A 97 -30.66 31.20 -14.11
CA GLU A 97 -29.72 32.17 -13.58
C GLU A 97 -28.30 31.93 -14.12
N PRO A 98 -27.49 32.98 -14.27
CA PRO A 98 -26.07 32.82 -14.68
C PRO A 98 -25.26 31.91 -13.76
N GLY A 99 -25.64 31.82 -12.47
CA GLY A 99 -25.05 30.90 -11.49
C GLY A 99 -25.35 29.44 -11.78
N ASP A 100 -26.56 29.13 -12.24
CA ASP A 100 -27.00 27.78 -12.59
C ASP A 100 -26.25 27.25 -13.81
N THR A 101 -26.06 28.08 -14.83
CA THR A 101 -25.23 27.72 -16.00
C THR A 101 -23.79 27.42 -15.62
N LYS A 102 -23.19 28.22 -14.71
CA LYS A 102 -21.84 27.93 -14.19
C LYS A 102 -21.80 26.64 -13.40
N ALA A 103 -22.77 26.42 -12.50
CA ALA A 103 -22.90 25.20 -11.73
C ALA A 103 -23.03 23.97 -12.64
N PHE A 104 -23.82 24.05 -13.70
CA PHE A 104 -23.97 22.96 -14.68
C PHE A 104 -22.62 22.57 -15.31
N TRP A 105 -21.92 23.54 -15.90
CA TRP A 105 -20.63 23.24 -16.56
C TRP A 105 -19.56 22.73 -15.59
N LEU A 106 -19.49 23.32 -14.40
CA LEU A 106 -18.54 22.86 -13.35
C LEU A 106 -18.88 21.45 -12.87
N SER A 107 -20.16 21.14 -12.66
CA SER A 107 -20.61 19.80 -12.25
C SER A 107 -20.38 18.77 -13.35
N LEU A 108 -20.61 19.12 -14.62
CA LEU A 108 -20.34 18.26 -15.76
C LEU A 108 -18.82 17.94 -15.86
N LEU A 109 -17.98 18.97 -15.77
CA LEU A 109 -16.52 18.80 -15.78
C LEU A 109 -16.04 17.95 -14.60
N THR A 110 -16.59 18.19 -13.40
CA THR A 110 -16.25 17.43 -12.20
C THR A 110 -16.70 15.98 -12.31
N THR A 111 -17.88 15.73 -12.88
CA THR A 111 -18.39 14.37 -13.13
C THR A 111 -17.47 13.61 -14.11
N ALA A 112 -17.05 14.26 -15.20
CA ALA A 112 -16.09 13.68 -16.14
C ALA A 112 -14.73 13.38 -15.47
N PHE A 113 -14.27 14.29 -14.63
CA PHE A 113 -13.05 14.07 -13.84
C PHE A 113 -13.20 12.90 -12.86
N CYS A 114 -14.34 12.78 -12.16
CA CYS A 114 -14.63 11.65 -11.28
C CYS A 114 -14.64 10.32 -12.04
N ALA A 115 -15.29 10.28 -13.21
CA ALA A 115 -15.29 9.09 -14.06
C ALA A 115 -13.87 8.68 -14.48
N PHE A 116 -13.05 9.67 -14.87
CA PHE A 116 -11.63 9.44 -15.17
C PHE A 116 -10.85 8.96 -13.93
N ALA A 117 -11.10 9.54 -12.76
CA ALA A 117 -10.47 9.12 -11.51
C ALA A 117 -10.83 7.68 -11.16
N TRP A 118 -12.09 7.27 -11.29
CA TRP A 118 -12.52 5.88 -11.11
C TRP A 118 -11.81 4.93 -12.07
N ALA A 119 -11.75 5.26 -13.36
CA ALA A 119 -11.07 4.45 -14.36
C ALA A 119 -9.55 4.35 -14.15
N SER A 120 -8.96 5.36 -13.50
CA SER A 120 -7.49 5.44 -13.27
C SER A 120 -7.07 4.92 -11.90
N THR A 121 -7.99 4.80 -10.95
CA THR A 121 -7.66 4.39 -9.58
C THR A 121 -7.56 2.86 -9.50
N PRO A 122 -6.42 2.32 -9.12
CA PRO A 122 -6.31 0.89 -8.87
C PRO A 122 -7.12 0.56 -7.61
N LEU A 123 -8.16 -0.26 -7.79
CA LEU A 123 -8.95 -0.78 -6.68
C LEU A 123 -8.38 -2.11 -6.23
N TYR A 124 -8.09 -2.22 -4.95
CA TYR A 124 -7.65 -3.46 -4.33
C TYR A 124 -8.78 -4.04 -3.46
N ARG A 125 -8.83 -5.35 -3.38
CA ARG A 125 -9.75 -5.98 -2.43
C ARG A 125 -9.25 -5.70 -1.01
N PRO A 126 -10.07 -5.10 -0.12
CA PRO A 126 -9.68 -4.85 1.26
C PRO A 126 -9.16 -6.11 1.95
N GLY A 127 -8.07 -5.97 2.71
CA GLY A 127 -7.45 -7.10 3.42
C GLY A 127 -6.64 -8.07 2.55
N SER A 128 -6.52 -7.83 1.22
CA SER A 128 -5.68 -8.66 0.38
C SER A 128 -4.26 -8.09 0.28
N PRO A 129 -3.24 -8.94 0.18
CA PRO A 129 -1.86 -8.49 0.06
C PRO A 129 -1.63 -7.74 -1.26
N VAL A 130 -0.86 -6.66 -1.18
CA VAL A 130 -0.50 -5.82 -2.33
C VAL A 130 0.91 -6.12 -2.82
N PHE A 131 1.77 -6.53 -1.89
CA PHE A 131 3.13 -6.97 -2.13
C PHE A 131 3.35 -8.28 -1.39
N GLU A 132 3.97 -9.26 -2.04
CA GLU A 132 4.33 -10.53 -1.44
C GLU A 132 5.76 -10.87 -1.85
N ALA A 133 6.58 -11.33 -0.92
CA ALA A 133 7.93 -11.82 -1.16
C ALA A 133 8.04 -13.28 -0.76
N SER A 134 8.58 -14.09 -1.65
CA SER A 134 8.82 -15.52 -1.47
C SER A 134 10.27 -15.88 -1.86
N PRO A 135 10.79 -17.06 -1.54
CA PRO A 135 12.13 -17.48 -1.97
C PRO A 135 12.36 -17.42 -3.49
N HIS A 136 11.30 -17.60 -4.28
CA HIS A 136 11.39 -17.66 -5.74
C HIS A 136 11.25 -16.29 -6.42
N GLY A 137 10.66 -15.31 -5.76
CA GLY A 137 10.40 -14.00 -6.33
C GLY A 137 9.38 -13.19 -5.55
N ILE A 138 8.99 -12.09 -6.15
CA ILE A 138 8.02 -11.16 -5.60
C ILE A 138 6.73 -11.17 -6.42
N HIS A 139 5.61 -11.07 -5.74
CA HIS A 139 4.33 -10.82 -6.35
C HIS A 139 3.91 -9.38 -6.08
N LEU A 140 3.66 -8.65 -7.13
CA LEU A 140 3.18 -7.27 -7.10
C LEU A 140 1.76 -7.24 -7.60
N ARG A 141 0.91 -6.53 -6.89
CA ARG A 141 -0.44 -6.27 -7.37
C ARG A 141 -0.43 -4.98 -8.19
N THR A 142 -0.41 -5.14 -9.50
CA THR A 142 -0.50 -4.03 -10.45
C THR A 142 -1.95 -3.55 -10.59
N ALA A 143 -2.14 -2.41 -11.27
CA ALA A 143 -3.48 -1.86 -11.51
C ALA A 143 -4.44 -2.92 -12.10
N GLY A 144 -5.71 -2.87 -11.70
CA GLY A 144 -6.76 -3.73 -12.26
C GLY A 144 -6.81 -5.16 -11.71
N LEU A 145 -6.40 -5.40 -10.46
CA LEU A 145 -6.44 -6.71 -9.79
C LEU A 145 -5.46 -7.76 -10.35
N ARG A 146 -4.65 -7.41 -11.33
CA ARG A 146 -3.62 -8.32 -11.86
C ARG A 146 -2.49 -8.47 -10.86
N ARG A 147 -2.03 -9.71 -10.70
CA ARG A 147 -0.80 -10.03 -9.97
C ARG A 147 0.29 -10.26 -10.98
N THR A 148 1.40 -9.57 -10.81
CA THR A 148 2.60 -9.75 -11.62
C THR A 148 3.63 -10.45 -10.76
N PHE A 149 4.14 -11.57 -11.23
CA PHE A 149 5.24 -12.28 -10.60
C PHE A 149 6.56 -11.81 -11.22
N VAL A 150 7.54 -11.55 -10.37
CA VAL A 150 8.90 -11.16 -10.74
C VAL A 150 9.86 -12.10 -10.04
N SER A 151 10.55 -12.93 -10.80
CA SER A 151 11.59 -13.82 -10.24
C SER A 151 12.79 -13.01 -9.76
N TRP A 152 13.41 -13.45 -8.67
CA TRP A 152 14.69 -12.91 -8.23
C TRP A 152 15.81 -13.08 -9.26
N ASP A 153 15.74 -14.12 -10.09
CA ASP A 153 16.72 -14.40 -11.15
C ASP A 153 16.70 -13.31 -12.24
N SER A 154 15.59 -12.58 -12.37
CA SER A 154 15.50 -11.43 -13.26
C SER A 154 16.18 -10.17 -12.70
N SER A 155 16.84 -10.28 -11.53
CA SER A 155 17.56 -9.21 -10.85
C SER A 155 16.74 -7.91 -10.75
N PRO A 156 15.56 -7.93 -10.09
CA PRO A 156 14.70 -6.78 -10.03
C PRO A 156 15.41 -5.60 -9.36
N THR A 157 15.46 -4.48 -10.06
CA THR A 157 16.08 -3.25 -9.58
C THR A 157 15.07 -2.13 -9.51
N PHE A 158 15.16 -1.34 -8.44
CA PHE A 158 14.41 -0.12 -8.31
C PHE A 158 15.01 0.95 -9.24
N LYS A 159 14.27 1.37 -10.26
CA LYS A 159 14.77 2.31 -11.26
C LYS A 159 14.44 3.76 -10.89
N THR A 160 13.19 4.04 -10.62
CA THR A 160 12.74 5.39 -10.30
C THR A 160 11.41 5.38 -9.58
N TYR A 161 11.18 6.49 -8.89
CA TYR A 161 9.88 6.88 -8.37
C TYR A 161 9.32 8.02 -9.22
N GLY A 162 8.07 7.90 -9.60
CA GLY A 162 7.42 8.93 -10.41
C GLY A 162 5.91 8.91 -10.25
N THR A 163 5.25 9.78 -11.01
CA THR A 163 3.80 9.82 -11.06
C THR A 163 3.32 9.52 -12.47
N ILE A 164 2.40 8.55 -12.58
CA ILE A 164 1.70 8.26 -13.83
C ILE A 164 0.26 8.68 -13.64
N ARG A 165 -0.23 9.62 -14.44
CA ARG A 165 -1.57 10.21 -14.33
C ARG A 165 -1.89 10.70 -12.91
N GLY A 166 -0.90 11.31 -12.23
CA GLY A 166 -1.05 11.83 -10.87
C GLY A 166 -1.02 10.78 -9.75
N VAL A 167 -0.88 9.50 -10.06
CA VAL A 167 -0.76 8.42 -9.07
C VAL A 167 0.71 8.06 -8.88
N PRO A 168 1.23 8.03 -7.64
CA PRO A 168 2.60 7.63 -7.36
C PRO A 168 2.85 6.17 -7.75
N HIS A 169 3.91 5.95 -8.52
CA HIS A 169 4.34 4.64 -8.99
C HIS A 169 5.82 4.42 -8.72
N VAL A 170 6.16 3.20 -8.44
CA VAL A 170 7.53 2.69 -8.46
C VAL A 170 7.75 1.96 -9.78
N THR A 171 8.85 2.23 -10.41
CA THR A 171 9.29 1.54 -11.62
C THR A 171 10.34 0.51 -11.22
N LEU A 172 10.03 -0.75 -11.44
CA LEU A 172 10.96 -1.87 -11.28
C LEU A 172 11.45 -2.29 -12.66
N ALA A 173 12.77 -2.29 -12.84
CA ALA A 173 13.38 -2.85 -14.03
C ALA A 173 13.81 -4.28 -13.75
N THR A 174 13.53 -5.17 -14.68
CA THR A 174 14.04 -6.54 -14.71
C THR A 174 14.93 -6.69 -15.96
N SER A 175 15.54 -7.85 -16.11
CA SER A 175 16.33 -8.16 -17.31
C SER A 175 15.51 -8.13 -18.61
N SER A 176 14.19 -8.32 -18.54
CA SER A 176 13.31 -8.46 -19.70
C SER A 176 12.28 -7.35 -19.86
N GLU A 177 11.85 -6.72 -18.78
CA GLU A 177 10.75 -5.76 -18.83
C GLU A 177 10.84 -4.67 -17.74
N THR A 178 10.02 -3.65 -17.89
CA THR A 178 9.82 -2.61 -16.88
C THR A 178 8.41 -2.71 -16.33
N ILE A 179 8.31 -2.87 -15.01
CA ILE A 179 7.05 -3.07 -14.30
C ILE A 179 6.71 -1.81 -13.51
N TYR A 180 5.48 -1.35 -13.67
CA TYR A 180 4.97 -0.20 -12.92
C TYR A 180 4.09 -0.69 -11.76
N PHE A 181 4.52 -0.39 -10.55
CA PHE A 181 3.81 -0.72 -9.33
C PHE A 181 3.28 0.53 -8.66
N SER A 182 1.95 0.63 -8.51
CA SER A 182 1.33 1.76 -7.84
C SER A 182 1.45 1.62 -6.33
N ILE A 183 2.10 2.61 -5.71
CA ILE A 183 2.17 2.74 -4.25
C ILE A 183 1.26 3.85 -3.72
N GLY A 184 0.55 4.54 -4.62
CA GLY A 184 -0.37 5.59 -4.26
C GLY A 184 -1.56 5.07 -3.46
N GLY A 185 -1.60 5.42 -2.17
CA GLY A 185 -2.68 5.03 -1.28
C GLY A 185 -2.46 3.71 -0.52
N ILE A 186 -1.23 3.21 -0.47
CA ILE A 186 -0.78 2.19 0.47
C ILE A 186 0.27 2.80 1.41
N PRO A 187 0.28 2.46 2.70
CA PRO A 187 1.23 2.97 3.66
C PRO A 187 2.56 2.19 3.60
N LEU A 188 3.17 2.14 2.43
CA LEU A 188 4.48 1.55 2.17
C LEU A 188 5.34 2.59 1.47
N GLY A 189 6.48 2.94 2.08
CA GLY A 189 7.40 3.91 1.52
C GLY A 189 8.22 3.34 0.37
N CYS A 190 8.57 4.20 -0.61
CA CYS A 190 9.44 3.82 -1.73
C CYS A 190 10.80 3.32 -1.23
N GLU A 191 11.37 4.01 -0.24
CA GLU A 191 12.65 3.66 0.34
C GLU A 191 12.61 2.30 1.04
N GLN A 192 11.52 2.04 1.78
CA GLN A 192 11.30 0.76 2.45
C GLN A 192 11.26 -0.40 1.44
N LEU A 193 10.48 -0.21 0.36
CA LEU A 193 10.41 -1.19 -0.73
C LEU A 193 11.77 -1.37 -1.42
N HIS A 194 12.50 -0.28 -1.63
CA HIS A 194 13.83 -0.32 -2.24
C HIS A 194 14.81 -1.13 -1.39
N LYS A 195 14.88 -0.86 -0.07
CA LYS A 195 15.75 -1.60 0.86
C LYS A 195 15.45 -3.10 0.83
N LEU A 196 14.18 -3.47 0.87
CA LEU A 196 13.76 -4.88 0.81
C LEU A 196 14.21 -5.56 -0.49
N LEU A 197 14.00 -4.90 -1.63
CA LEU A 197 14.38 -5.46 -2.92
C LEU A 197 15.90 -5.61 -3.06
N VAL A 198 16.67 -4.60 -2.67
CA VAL A 198 18.14 -4.62 -2.73
C VAL A 198 18.66 -5.73 -1.81
N PHE A 199 18.19 -5.79 -0.58
CA PHE A 199 18.63 -6.76 0.41
C PHE A 199 18.47 -8.22 -0.09
N TYR A 200 17.26 -8.64 -0.49
CA TYR A 200 17.04 -10.03 -0.93
C TYR A 200 17.53 -10.33 -2.34
N ARG A 201 17.82 -9.31 -3.16
CA ARG A 201 18.54 -9.48 -4.41
C ARG A 201 20.01 -9.83 -4.14
N ASP A 202 20.65 -9.10 -3.22
CA ASP A 202 22.07 -9.18 -2.95
C ASP A 202 22.42 -10.34 -1.98
N HIS A 203 21.43 -10.86 -1.25
CA HIS A 203 21.55 -12.00 -0.33
C HIS A 203 20.65 -13.18 -0.75
N PRO A 204 20.97 -13.89 -1.85
CA PRO A 204 20.16 -15.02 -2.32
C PRO A 204 20.07 -16.17 -1.31
N GLU A 205 21.10 -16.35 -0.48
CA GLU A 205 21.17 -17.37 0.58
C GLU A 205 20.16 -17.15 1.71
N LEU A 206 19.66 -15.92 1.87
CA LEU A 206 18.68 -15.57 2.90
C LEU A 206 17.22 -15.62 2.40
N ARG A 207 16.99 -15.92 1.12
CA ARG A 207 15.61 -15.92 0.56
C ARG A 207 14.71 -16.98 1.20
N ASP A 208 15.28 -18.09 1.68
CA ASP A 208 14.52 -19.14 2.35
C ASP A 208 13.91 -18.68 3.68
N GLU A 209 14.50 -17.65 4.34
CA GLU A 209 13.91 -17.06 5.55
C GLU A 209 12.56 -16.36 5.29
N LEU A 210 12.26 -16.00 4.02
CA LEU A 210 10.98 -15.40 3.64
C LEU A 210 9.75 -16.31 3.87
N THR A 211 9.99 -17.58 4.18
CA THR A 211 8.92 -18.50 4.60
C THR A 211 8.82 -18.63 6.13
N GLN A 212 9.69 -17.95 6.88
CA GLN A 212 9.88 -18.13 8.31
C GLN A 212 9.64 -16.83 9.08
N GLN A 213 9.42 -16.95 10.38
CA GLN A 213 9.27 -15.82 11.29
C GLN A 213 10.52 -14.91 11.29
N ARG A 214 11.72 -15.48 11.12
CA ARG A 214 12.97 -14.73 11.04
C ARG A 214 12.98 -13.75 9.86
N GLY A 215 12.52 -14.19 8.69
CA GLY A 215 12.40 -13.31 7.54
C GLY A 215 11.39 -12.17 7.77
N LEU A 216 10.28 -12.44 8.48
CA LEU A 216 9.33 -11.40 8.88
C LEU A 216 9.98 -10.34 9.78
N GLU A 217 10.79 -10.76 10.75
CA GLU A 217 11.52 -9.86 11.65
C GLU A 217 12.54 -9.02 10.86
N ARG A 218 13.26 -9.63 9.92
CA ARG A 218 14.19 -8.94 9.02
C ARG A 218 13.50 -7.92 8.14
N VAL A 219 12.37 -8.29 7.53
CA VAL A 219 11.59 -7.35 6.72
C VAL A 219 11.10 -6.16 7.55
N ARG A 220 10.66 -6.40 8.77
CA ARG A 220 10.26 -5.33 9.70
C ARG A 220 11.44 -4.42 10.06
N GLU A 221 12.61 -4.98 10.31
CA GLU A 221 13.83 -4.22 10.57
C GLU A 221 14.21 -3.31 9.39
N LEU A 222 14.13 -3.82 8.16
CA LEU A 222 14.38 -3.06 6.92
C LEU A 222 13.43 -1.87 6.74
N MET A 223 12.29 -1.82 7.44
CA MET A 223 11.36 -0.69 7.35
C MET A 223 11.92 0.59 7.98
N TYR A 224 12.87 0.52 8.95
CA TYR A 224 13.46 1.68 9.60
C TYR A 224 14.98 1.68 9.67
N ALA A 225 15.62 0.52 9.77
CA ALA A 225 17.08 0.47 9.76
C ALA A 225 17.65 0.79 8.37
N SER A 226 18.86 1.28 8.31
CA SER A 226 19.61 1.37 7.06
C SER A 226 20.08 -0.02 6.62
N LEU A 227 20.34 -0.21 5.31
CA LEU A 227 20.87 -1.47 4.80
C LEU A 227 22.20 -1.85 5.51
N ASN A 228 23.09 -0.89 5.70
CA ASN A 228 24.37 -1.11 6.37
C ASN A 228 24.22 -1.59 7.82
N GLU A 229 23.19 -1.12 8.54
CA GLU A 229 22.92 -1.57 9.91
C GLU A 229 22.41 -3.02 9.94
N VAL A 230 21.54 -3.38 9.01
CA VAL A 230 21.02 -4.74 8.88
C VAL A 230 22.14 -5.71 8.48
N GLU A 231 22.99 -5.35 7.52
CA GLU A 231 24.15 -6.12 7.10
C GLU A 231 25.19 -6.29 8.22
N ALA A 232 25.46 -5.23 9.00
CA ALA A 232 26.30 -5.31 10.17
C ALA A 232 25.72 -6.24 11.27
N GLY A 233 24.40 -6.28 11.39
CA GLY A 233 23.68 -7.23 12.23
C GLY A 233 23.92 -8.68 11.81
N LEU A 234 23.77 -8.96 10.51
CA LEU A 234 24.04 -10.28 9.92
C LEU A 234 25.48 -10.76 10.19
N ALA A 235 26.47 -9.89 9.97
CA ALA A 235 27.86 -10.24 10.21
C ALA A 235 28.11 -10.65 11.67
N ARG A 236 27.46 -10.00 12.63
CA ARG A 236 27.53 -10.37 14.06
C ARG A 236 26.86 -11.71 14.33
N GLU A 237 25.68 -11.97 13.76
CA GLU A 237 24.98 -13.25 13.89
C GLU A 237 25.82 -14.41 13.38
N HIS A 238 26.46 -14.26 12.22
CA HIS A 238 27.38 -15.27 11.67
C HIS A 238 28.58 -15.54 12.58
N THR A 239 29.18 -14.49 13.13
CA THR A 239 30.32 -14.61 14.05
C THR A 239 29.92 -15.31 15.35
N GLN A 240 28.75 -15.02 15.90
CA GLN A 240 28.23 -15.65 17.11
C GLN A 240 27.89 -17.13 16.88
N SER A 241 27.32 -17.46 15.73
CA SER A 241 26.97 -18.82 15.34
C SER A 241 28.24 -19.69 15.17
N ALA A 242 29.30 -19.13 14.57
CA ALA A 242 30.56 -19.79 14.38
C ALA A 242 31.29 -20.06 15.71
N ASN A 243 31.12 -19.20 16.72
CA ASN A 243 31.73 -19.32 18.03
C ASN A 243 30.91 -20.13 19.05
N ARG A 244 29.74 -20.64 18.66
CA ARG A 244 28.93 -21.47 19.56
C ARG A 244 29.57 -22.85 19.67
N PRO A 245 30.01 -23.29 20.86
CA PRO A 245 30.54 -24.63 21.02
C PRO A 245 29.50 -25.65 20.62
N ASP A 246 29.94 -26.63 19.83
CA ASP A 246 29.11 -27.74 19.37
C ASP A 246 28.39 -28.36 20.58
N PRO A 247 27.05 -28.47 20.61
CA PRO A 247 26.36 -29.06 21.73
C PRO A 247 26.89 -30.49 21.90
N SER A 248 27.66 -30.72 22.97
CA SER A 248 28.20 -32.03 23.30
C SER A 248 27.11 -33.10 23.10
N PRO A 249 27.39 -34.18 22.39
CA PRO A 249 26.40 -35.21 22.13
C PRO A 249 25.78 -35.64 23.46
N LEU A 250 24.49 -35.48 23.59
CA LEU A 250 23.74 -35.90 24.76
C LEU A 250 24.13 -37.37 25.07
N PRO A 251 24.52 -37.69 26.29
CA PRO A 251 24.88 -39.09 26.64
C PRO A 251 23.64 -39.93 26.30
N LEU A 252 23.88 -40.93 25.45
CA LEU A 252 22.87 -41.92 25.06
C LEU A 252 22.22 -42.46 26.33
N ARG A 253 20.97 -42.03 26.56
CA ARG A 253 20.15 -42.50 27.68
C ARG A 253 20.07 -44.03 27.56
N GLN A 254 20.87 -44.75 28.34
CA GLN A 254 20.79 -46.20 28.40
C GLN A 254 19.33 -46.61 28.67
N ARG A 255 18.77 -47.30 27.71
CA ARG A 255 17.42 -47.86 27.82
C ARG A 255 17.42 -48.83 28.98
N PRO A 256 16.57 -48.67 30.01
CA PRO A 256 16.52 -49.64 31.09
C PRO A 256 16.21 -51.02 30.51
N SER A 257 17.05 -51.97 30.83
CA SER A 257 16.85 -53.39 30.47
C SER A 257 15.53 -53.87 31.03
N ARG A 258 14.64 -54.25 30.12
CA ARG A 258 13.36 -54.89 30.49
C ARG A 258 13.72 -56.20 31.22
N SER A 259 13.40 -56.26 32.52
CA SER A 259 13.36 -57.52 33.29
C SER A 259 12.39 -58.49 32.66
N PRO A 260 12.73 -59.78 32.48
CA PRO A 260 11.79 -60.76 31.99
C PRO A 260 10.68 -60.97 33.01
N ALA A 261 9.45 -61.04 32.53
CA ALA A 261 8.24 -61.35 33.32
C ALA A 261 8.34 -62.80 33.84
N PRO A 262 7.95 -63.08 35.09
CA PRO A 262 7.87 -64.45 35.58
C PRO A 262 6.77 -65.22 34.81
N ALA A 263 7.10 -66.45 34.46
CA ALA A 263 6.18 -67.43 33.89
C ALA A 263 5.24 -67.95 35.01
N GLU A 264 3.92 -67.89 34.77
CA GLU A 264 2.90 -68.72 35.34
C GLU A 264 2.20 -69.47 34.23
#